data_71391d9dfedb9f577bce86969f0c2117
#
_entry.id   71391d9dfedb9f577bce86969f0c2117
#
_cell.length_a   1.000
_cell.length_b   1.000
_cell.length_c   1.000
_cell.angle_alpha   90.00
_cell.angle_beta   90.00
_cell.angle_gamma   90.00
#
_symmetry.space_group_name_H-M   'P 1'
#
loop_
_entity.id
_entity.type
_entity.pdbx_description
1 polymer ?
#
loop_
_entity_poly.entity_id
_entity_poly.type
_entity_poly.pdbx_seq_one_letter_code
_entity_poly.pdbx_strand_id
1 'polypeptide(L)'
;MTKYKPKFIDVETLQDARKEIKKIGSDPQSIEIMAPKAISKVIKLENVLLQDAIIIKQDMLSLGGEVAVPKNTFELHDKTGDILVMGTIKQLHELVDKLDRHYPRLKNIAKELAVLLRSIK
;
A
#
# COMPACT_ATOMS: atom_id res chain seq x y z
N MET A 1 -34.98 5.12 -7.27
CA MET A 1 -34.28 6.29 -7.81
C MET A 1 -33.57 7.09 -6.75
N THR A 2 -32.38 7.54 -7.02
CA THR A 2 -31.57 8.23 -6.03
C THR A 2 -31.41 9.70 -6.37
N LYS A 3 -31.44 10.55 -5.35
CA LYS A 3 -31.22 11.98 -5.50
C LYS A 3 -29.77 12.30 -5.81
N TYR A 4 -28.85 11.58 -5.14
CA TYR A 4 -27.41 11.88 -5.24
C TYR A 4 -26.68 11.04 -6.27
N LYS A 5 -27.34 10.02 -6.83
CA LYS A 5 -26.86 9.18 -7.92
C LYS A 5 -25.50 8.53 -7.63
N PRO A 6 -25.39 7.78 -6.52
CA PRO A 6 -24.12 7.11 -6.24
C PRO A 6 -23.74 6.15 -7.38
N LYS A 7 -22.48 6.18 -7.75
CA LYS A 7 -21.95 5.36 -8.83
C LYS A 7 -20.46 5.11 -8.63
N PHE A 8 -19.99 3.99 -9.16
CA PHE A 8 -18.57 3.72 -9.21
C PHE A 8 -17.93 4.52 -10.34
N ILE A 9 -16.69 4.94 -10.13
CA ILE A 9 -15.90 5.65 -11.13
C ILE A 9 -14.62 4.85 -11.33
N ASP A 10 -14.21 4.66 -12.59
CA ASP A 10 -12.97 3.97 -12.91
C ASP A 10 -11.77 4.90 -12.69
N VAL A 11 -10.96 4.57 -11.69
CA VAL A 11 -9.74 5.30 -11.38
C VAL A 11 -8.63 4.26 -11.24
N GLU A 12 -7.81 4.14 -12.28
CA GLU A 12 -6.75 3.12 -12.33
C GLU A 12 -5.35 3.71 -12.22
N THR A 13 -5.18 4.96 -12.65
CA THR A 13 -3.88 5.63 -12.63
C THR A 13 -3.94 6.90 -11.79
N LEU A 14 -2.77 7.40 -11.38
CA LEU A 14 -2.70 8.69 -10.69
C LEU A 14 -3.26 9.81 -11.55
N GLN A 15 -3.05 9.73 -12.86
CA GLN A 15 -3.62 10.69 -13.81
C GLN A 15 -5.14 10.67 -13.75
N ASP A 16 -5.76 9.48 -13.75
CA ASP A 16 -7.22 9.35 -13.63
C ASP A 16 -7.72 9.98 -12.33
N ALA A 17 -7.01 9.70 -11.23
CA ALA A 17 -7.37 10.25 -9.93
C ALA A 17 -7.31 11.78 -9.94
N ARG A 18 -6.25 12.36 -10.49
CA ARG A 18 -6.10 13.82 -10.59
C ARG A 18 -7.23 14.43 -11.39
N LYS A 19 -7.60 13.82 -12.52
CA LYS A 19 -8.69 14.30 -13.36
C LYS A 19 -10.02 14.33 -12.63
N GLU A 20 -10.35 13.25 -11.93
CA GLU A 20 -11.64 13.15 -11.23
C GLU A 20 -11.71 14.12 -10.05
N ILE A 21 -10.61 14.28 -9.31
CA ILE A 21 -10.54 15.24 -8.21
C ILE A 21 -10.66 16.67 -8.75
N LYS A 22 -10.00 16.96 -9.87
CA LYS A 22 -10.06 18.28 -10.51
C LYS A 22 -11.49 18.63 -10.93
N LYS A 23 -12.24 17.66 -11.45
CA LYS A 23 -13.64 17.88 -11.83
C LYS A 23 -14.52 18.30 -10.67
N ILE A 24 -14.18 17.90 -9.45
CA ILE A 24 -14.90 18.30 -8.24
C ILE A 24 -14.66 19.78 -7.92
N GLY A 25 -13.58 20.36 -8.45
CA GLY A 25 -13.20 21.74 -8.15
C GLY A 25 -12.36 21.87 -6.88
N SER A 26 -11.69 20.78 -6.48
CA SER A 26 -10.82 20.81 -5.29
C SER A 26 -9.65 21.77 -5.49
N ASP A 27 -9.13 22.29 -4.38
CA ASP A 27 -7.95 23.13 -4.38
C ASP A 27 -6.80 22.41 -5.11
N PRO A 28 -6.14 23.06 -6.10
CA PRO A 28 -5.05 22.41 -6.84
C PRO A 28 -3.96 21.83 -5.95
N GLN A 29 -3.66 22.46 -4.81
CA GLN A 29 -2.66 21.93 -3.88
C GLN A 29 -3.12 20.62 -3.23
N SER A 30 -4.42 20.45 -3.05
CA SER A 30 -4.98 19.23 -2.46
C SER A 30 -4.99 18.05 -3.42
N ILE A 31 -4.97 18.27 -4.72
CA ILE A 31 -5.04 17.21 -5.73
C ILE A 31 -3.88 16.24 -5.56
N GLU A 32 -2.65 16.74 -5.43
CA GLU A 32 -1.47 15.87 -5.29
C GLU A 32 -1.45 15.12 -3.95
N ILE A 33 -2.08 15.68 -2.93
CA ILE A 33 -2.19 15.02 -1.63
C ILE A 33 -3.22 13.88 -1.70
N MET A 34 -4.33 14.11 -2.39
CA MET A 34 -5.44 13.15 -2.45
C MET A 34 -5.27 12.04 -3.47
N ALA A 35 -4.64 12.32 -4.62
CA ALA A 35 -4.55 11.34 -5.71
C ALA A 35 -3.96 9.99 -5.26
N PRO A 36 -2.85 9.93 -4.50
CA PRO A 36 -2.30 8.65 -4.03
C PRO A 36 -3.21 7.91 -3.06
N LYS A 37 -4.22 8.57 -2.52
CA LYS A 37 -5.20 7.95 -1.60
C LYS A 37 -6.36 7.32 -2.36
N ALA A 38 -6.51 7.62 -3.64
CA ALA A 38 -7.63 7.14 -4.46
C ALA A 38 -7.33 5.80 -5.14
N ILE A 39 -6.09 5.33 -5.08
CA ILE A 39 -5.68 4.11 -5.76
C ILE A 39 -5.09 3.15 -4.75
N SER A 40 -5.61 1.92 -4.75
CA SER A 40 -5.12 0.83 -3.90
C SER A 40 -4.43 -0.22 -4.76
N LYS A 41 -3.41 -0.85 -4.19
CA LYS A 41 -2.65 -1.92 -4.84
C LYS A 41 -2.53 -3.10 -3.88
N VAL A 42 -2.37 -4.27 -4.47
CA VAL A 42 -2.05 -5.50 -3.74
C VAL A 42 -0.69 -5.96 -4.23
N ILE A 43 0.27 -6.02 -3.33
CA ILE A 43 1.66 -6.40 -3.66
C ILE A 43 1.97 -7.73 -2.99
N LYS A 44 2.47 -8.69 -3.77
CA LYS A 44 2.94 -9.96 -3.24
C LYS A 44 4.43 -9.88 -2.98
N LEU A 45 4.84 -10.25 -1.77
CA LEU A 45 6.24 -10.45 -1.43
C LEU A 45 6.45 -11.94 -1.18
N GLU A 46 7.48 -12.52 -1.80
CA GLU A 46 7.75 -13.94 -1.71
C GLU A 46 8.89 -14.25 -0.75
N ASN A 47 8.82 -15.40 -0.10
CA ASN A 47 9.89 -15.94 0.74
C ASN A 47 10.33 -14.97 1.84
N VAL A 48 9.36 -14.31 2.47
CA VAL A 48 9.63 -13.39 3.58
C VAL A 48 9.81 -14.21 4.85
N LEU A 49 10.87 -13.93 5.62
CA LEU A 49 11.03 -14.53 6.94
C LEU A 49 9.81 -14.17 7.78
N LEU A 50 9.23 -15.16 8.48
CA LEU A 50 7.96 -14.94 9.16
C LEU A 50 8.05 -13.87 10.25
N GLN A 51 9.20 -13.76 10.93
CA GLN A 51 9.40 -12.67 11.89
C GLN A 51 9.38 -11.30 11.23
N ASP A 52 9.89 -11.19 10.00
CA ASP A 52 9.83 -9.96 9.23
C ASP A 52 8.39 -9.69 8.76
N ALA A 53 7.66 -10.74 8.38
CA ALA A 53 6.26 -10.64 7.98
C ALA A 53 5.40 -10.04 9.10
N ILE A 54 5.65 -10.43 10.35
CA ILE A 54 4.94 -9.89 11.51
C ILE A 54 5.18 -8.39 11.64
N ILE A 55 6.41 -7.95 11.47
CA ILE A 55 6.77 -6.52 11.56
C ILE A 55 6.10 -5.74 10.43
N ILE A 56 6.17 -6.26 9.21
CA ILE A 56 5.53 -5.61 8.05
C ILE A 56 4.03 -5.48 8.29
N LYS A 57 3.39 -6.54 8.79
CA LYS A 57 1.96 -6.52 9.10
C LYS A 57 1.63 -5.46 10.15
N GLN A 58 2.38 -5.40 11.24
CA GLN A 58 2.17 -4.42 12.30
C GLN A 58 2.33 -2.99 11.77
N ASP A 59 3.36 -2.75 10.99
CA ASP A 59 3.59 -1.42 10.41
C ASP A 59 2.46 -1.03 9.46
N MET A 60 2.04 -1.96 8.59
CA MET A 60 0.98 -1.65 7.63
C MET A 60 -0.37 -1.43 8.31
N LEU A 61 -0.69 -2.22 9.34
CA LEU A 61 -1.91 -2.02 10.12
C LEU A 61 -1.94 -0.64 10.77
N SER A 62 -0.79 -0.18 11.29
CA SER A 62 -0.70 1.14 11.91
C SER A 62 -0.95 2.28 10.92
N LEU A 63 -0.74 2.03 9.62
CA LEU A 63 -0.98 3.00 8.56
C LEU A 63 -2.41 2.92 8.00
N GLY A 64 -3.19 1.94 8.44
CA GLY A 64 -4.55 1.75 7.96
C GLY A 64 -4.68 0.77 6.79
N GLY A 65 -3.58 0.15 6.36
CA GLY A 65 -3.60 -0.90 5.36
C GLY A 65 -3.75 -2.28 5.99
N GLU A 66 -3.41 -3.31 5.23
CA GLU A 66 -3.51 -4.68 5.70
C GLU A 66 -2.41 -5.54 5.07
N VAL A 67 -2.07 -6.64 5.73
CA VAL A 67 -1.16 -7.64 5.18
C VAL A 67 -1.73 -9.02 5.45
N ALA A 68 -1.92 -9.81 4.39
CA ALA A 68 -2.27 -11.20 4.53
C ALA A 68 -1.00 -12.01 4.73
N VAL A 69 -0.96 -12.79 5.79
CA VAL A 69 0.18 -13.65 6.13
C VAL A 69 -0.28 -15.11 6.25
N PRO A 70 0.64 -16.09 6.15
CA PRO A 70 0.26 -17.48 6.33
C PRO A 70 -0.40 -17.74 7.69
N LYS A 71 -1.31 -18.71 7.73
CA LYS A 71 -2.14 -19.00 8.90
C LYS A 71 -1.36 -19.13 10.20
N ASN A 72 -0.22 -19.79 10.17
CA ASN A 72 0.57 -20.10 11.36
C ASN A 72 1.81 -19.23 11.51
N THR A 73 1.78 -18.01 10.94
CA THR A 73 2.94 -17.11 10.97
C THR A 73 3.42 -16.84 12.39
N PHE A 74 2.49 -16.58 13.31
CA PHE A 74 2.86 -16.23 14.69
C PHE A 74 3.41 -17.40 15.48
N GLU A 75 3.20 -18.62 15.00
CA GLU A 75 3.76 -19.82 15.62
C GLU A 75 5.17 -20.14 15.12
N LEU A 76 5.59 -19.51 14.04
CA LEU A 76 6.92 -19.63 13.44
C LEU A 76 7.32 -21.07 13.11
N HIS A 77 6.35 -21.90 12.72
CA HIS A 77 6.62 -23.29 12.32
C HIS A 77 7.47 -23.35 11.05
N ASP A 78 7.17 -22.47 10.09
CA ASP A 78 7.94 -22.35 8.87
C ASP A 78 8.91 -21.19 9.02
N LYS A 79 9.96 -21.17 8.20
CA LYS A 79 10.93 -20.08 8.23
C LYS A 79 10.48 -18.89 7.39
N THR A 80 9.87 -19.18 6.24
CA THR A 80 9.47 -18.15 5.29
C THR A 80 8.06 -18.40 4.80
N GLY A 81 7.46 -17.35 4.22
CA GLY A 81 6.17 -17.45 3.56
C GLY A 81 5.96 -16.29 2.63
N ASP A 82 4.96 -16.44 1.78
CA ASP A 82 4.54 -15.35 0.90
C ASP A 82 3.49 -14.51 1.62
N ILE A 83 3.52 -13.22 1.40
CA ILE A 83 2.56 -12.30 2.01
C ILE A 83 1.97 -11.38 0.95
N LEU A 84 0.79 -10.83 1.24
CA LEU A 84 0.15 -9.84 0.39
C LEU A 84 0.01 -8.54 1.17
N VAL A 85 0.62 -7.48 0.65
CA VAL A 85 0.54 -6.14 1.24
C VAL A 85 -0.54 -5.36 0.48
N MET A 86 -1.51 -4.85 1.21
CA MET A 86 -2.68 -4.19 0.63
C MET A 86 -2.83 -2.78 1.19
N GLY A 87 -2.89 -1.80 0.30
CA GLY A 87 -3.09 -0.43 0.74
C GLY A 87 -3.13 0.55 -0.42
N THR A 88 -3.40 1.80 -0.09
CA THR A 88 -3.32 2.89 -1.05
C THR A 88 -1.86 3.16 -1.42
N ILE A 89 -1.65 3.82 -2.54
CA ILE A 89 -0.29 4.23 -2.94
C ILE A 89 0.36 5.06 -1.83
N LYS A 90 -0.41 5.95 -1.19
CA LYS A 90 0.11 6.74 -0.05
C LYS A 90 0.57 5.85 1.08
N GLN A 91 -0.26 4.88 1.48
CA GLN A 91 0.08 3.96 2.57
C GLN A 91 1.30 3.11 2.23
N LEU A 92 1.42 2.69 0.97
CA LEU A 92 2.57 1.91 0.53
C LEU A 92 3.86 2.70 0.60
N HIS A 93 3.85 3.98 0.22
CA HIS A 93 5.02 4.85 0.38
C HIS A 93 5.37 5.06 1.86
N GLU A 94 4.37 5.23 2.71
CA GLU A 94 4.58 5.35 4.14
C GLU A 94 5.17 4.08 4.75
N LEU A 95 4.73 2.91 4.24
CA LEU A 95 5.31 1.63 4.65
C LEU A 95 6.80 1.55 4.32
N VAL A 96 7.18 1.96 3.10
CA VAL A 96 8.59 2.01 2.71
C VAL A 96 9.40 2.83 3.70
N ASP A 97 8.91 4.00 4.07
CA ASP A 97 9.59 4.87 5.03
C ASP A 97 9.74 4.21 6.40
N LYS A 98 8.71 3.50 6.86
CA LYS A 98 8.76 2.79 8.14
C LYS A 98 9.75 1.64 8.10
N LEU A 99 9.70 0.82 7.06
CA LEU A 99 10.59 -0.34 6.93
C LEU A 99 12.05 0.09 6.80
N ASP A 100 12.31 1.24 6.21
CA ASP A 100 13.67 1.77 6.05
C ASP A 100 14.32 2.17 7.37
N ARG A 101 13.56 2.21 8.46
CA ARG A 101 14.07 2.53 9.80
C ARG A 101 14.37 1.28 10.65
N HIS A 102 14.15 0.11 10.10
CA HIS A 102 14.41 -1.17 10.77
C HIS A 102 15.80 -1.70 10.40
N TYR A 103 16.04 -2.97 10.74
CA TYR A 103 17.30 -3.64 10.45
C TYR A 103 17.44 -3.97 8.95
N PRO A 104 18.65 -4.41 8.51
CA PRO A 104 18.98 -4.52 7.08
C PRO A 104 18.02 -5.33 6.20
N ARG A 105 17.46 -6.44 6.70
CA ARG A 105 16.54 -7.24 5.88
C ARG A 105 15.29 -6.43 5.52
N LEU A 106 14.73 -5.69 6.48
CA LEU A 106 13.55 -4.85 6.22
C LEU A 106 13.89 -3.64 5.36
N LYS A 107 15.10 -3.08 5.52
CA LYS A 107 15.58 -2.01 4.62
C LYS A 107 15.68 -2.51 3.18
N ASN A 108 16.11 -3.75 2.96
CA ASN A 108 16.17 -4.33 1.63
C ASN A 108 14.77 -4.50 1.03
N ILE A 109 13.81 -4.94 1.82
CA ILE A 109 12.41 -5.03 1.38
C ILE A 109 11.90 -3.64 1.01
N ALA A 110 12.20 -2.63 1.82
CA ALA A 110 11.82 -1.24 1.55
C ALA A 110 12.36 -0.78 0.19
N LYS A 111 13.61 -1.10 -0.12
CA LYS A 111 14.23 -0.74 -1.40
C LYS A 111 13.52 -1.41 -2.58
N GLU A 112 13.21 -2.70 -2.45
CA GLU A 112 12.51 -3.42 -3.51
C GLU A 112 11.10 -2.88 -3.71
N LEU A 113 10.39 -2.57 -2.63
CA LEU A 113 9.08 -1.94 -2.72
C LEU A 113 9.17 -0.56 -3.38
N ALA A 114 10.17 0.24 -3.00
CA ALA A 114 10.36 1.57 -3.58
C ALA A 114 10.56 1.50 -5.10
N VAL A 115 11.35 0.53 -5.58
CA VAL A 115 11.55 0.33 -7.01
C VAL A 115 10.25 -0.02 -7.71
N LEU A 116 9.48 -0.94 -7.11
CA LEU A 116 8.19 -1.34 -7.68
C LEU A 116 7.22 -0.16 -7.75
N LEU A 117 7.16 0.65 -6.69
CA LEU A 117 6.25 1.79 -6.63
C LEU A 117 6.54 2.84 -7.68
N ARG A 118 7.81 2.96 -8.13
CA ARG A 118 8.18 3.87 -9.22
C ARG A 118 7.54 3.48 -10.56
N SER A 119 7.13 2.23 -10.72
CA SER A 119 6.49 1.77 -11.96
C SER A 119 5.02 2.15 -12.04
N ILE A 120 4.43 2.66 -10.98
CA ILE A 120 3.01 3.04 -10.95
C ILE A 120 2.79 4.32 -11.73
N LYS A 121 1.79 4.28 -12.61
CA LYS A 121 1.42 5.43 -13.46
C LYS A 121 0.24 6.22 -12.91
#